data_973ad52d2689a488c8ed327549aa17e7
#
_entry.id   973ad52d2689a488c8ed327549aa17e7
#
_cell.length_a   1.000
_cell.length_b   1.000
_cell.length_c   1.000
_cell.angle_alpha   90.00
_cell.angle_beta   90.00
_cell.angle_gamma   90.00
#
_symmetry.space_group_name_H-M   'P 1'
#
loop_
_entity.id
_entity.type
_entity.pdbx_description
1 polymer ?
#
loop_
_entity_poly.entity_id
_entity_poly.type
_entity_poly.pdbx_seq_one_letter_code
_entity_poly.pdbx_strand_id
1 'polypeptide(L)'
;MFRHVVRLCRSALVVCVVAAFAPSGASADDQDGIVRVKSAYPMAESIARLKQDIAGKGITFFMEIDQTKLAADAGIKLHPSTLLVFGNPPLGTQFMTSNPNSGLDWPVRLLVVEDEKGQVWAVYTDFGWIARRHRIKDRDAQFKMASDVIASITSSLAVK
;
A
#
# COMPACT_ATOMS: atom_id res chain seq x y z
N MET A 1 -57.00 -13.94 -57.99
CA MET A 1 -55.91 -12.91 -57.96
C MET A 1 -55.74 -12.45 -56.53
N PHE A 2 -54.90 -13.15 -55.71
CA PHE A 2 -54.68 -12.86 -54.30
C PHE A 2 -53.23 -12.44 -54.08
N ARG A 3 -53.04 -11.20 -53.63
CA ARG A 3 -51.72 -10.67 -53.26
C ARG A 3 -51.59 -10.76 -51.74
N HIS A 4 -50.69 -11.63 -51.26
CA HIS A 4 -50.27 -11.73 -49.87
C HIS A 4 -49.31 -10.60 -49.52
N VAL A 5 -49.69 -9.80 -48.56
CA VAL A 5 -48.81 -8.79 -47.92
C VAL A 5 -48.14 -9.46 -46.73
N VAL A 6 -46.84 -9.69 -46.81
CA VAL A 6 -46.02 -10.17 -45.66
C VAL A 6 -45.59 -8.94 -44.82
N ARG A 7 -46.02 -8.88 -43.57
CA ARG A 7 -45.58 -7.90 -42.57
C ARG A 7 -44.28 -8.43 -41.94
N LEU A 8 -43.16 -7.72 -42.15
CA LEU A 8 -41.95 -7.93 -41.41
C LEU A 8 -42.05 -7.27 -40.02
N CYS A 9 -42.04 -8.08 -38.97
CA CYS A 9 -41.81 -7.63 -37.59
C CYS A 9 -40.32 -7.41 -37.37
N ARG A 10 -39.91 -6.15 -37.17
CA ARG A 10 -38.56 -5.80 -36.73
C ARG A 10 -38.54 -5.83 -35.21
N SER A 11 -37.95 -6.88 -34.63
CA SER A 11 -37.63 -6.94 -33.19
C SER A 11 -36.38 -6.12 -32.94
N ALA A 12 -36.53 -5.02 -32.19
CA ALA A 12 -35.41 -4.24 -31.68
C ALA A 12 -34.80 -4.93 -30.46
N LEU A 13 -33.56 -5.41 -30.61
CA LEU A 13 -32.80 -5.99 -29.51
C LEU A 13 -32.17 -4.85 -28.71
N VAL A 14 -32.69 -4.57 -27.52
CA VAL A 14 -32.08 -3.63 -26.58
C VAL A 14 -30.96 -4.35 -25.84
N VAL A 15 -29.71 -4.03 -26.19
CA VAL A 15 -28.53 -4.51 -25.46
C VAL A 15 -28.30 -3.58 -24.29
N CYS A 16 -28.64 -4.04 -23.06
CA CYS A 16 -28.24 -3.37 -21.81
C CYS A 16 -26.75 -3.65 -21.56
N VAL A 17 -25.91 -2.63 -21.78
CA VAL A 17 -24.51 -2.65 -21.35
C VAL A 17 -24.48 -2.38 -19.85
N VAL A 18 -24.30 -3.41 -19.04
CA VAL A 18 -24.03 -3.27 -17.61
C VAL A 18 -22.53 -2.94 -17.46
N ALA A 19 -22.23 -1.67 -17.20
CA ALA A 19 -20.89 -1.25 -16.84
C ALA A 19 -20.56 -1.81 -15.44
N ALA A 20 -19.76 -2.86 -15.39
CA ALA A 20 -19.22 -3.37 -14.14
C ALA A 20 -18.16 -2.36 -13.63
N PHE A 21 -18.50 -1.63 -12.57
CA PHE A 21 -17.51 -0.90 -11.78
C PHE A 21 -16.66 -1.91 -11.03
N ALA A 22 -15.48 -2.20 -11.53
CA ALA A 22 -14.45 -2.92 -10.79
C ALA A 22 -13.86 -1.96 -9.74
N PRO A 23 -13.76 -2.37 -8.47
CA PRO A 23 -13.03 -1.57 -7.50
C PRO A 23 -11.56 -1.51 -7.94
N SER A 24 -11.03 -0.29 -8.04
CA SER A 24 -9.60 -0.07 -8.29
C SER A 24 -8.82 -0.57 -7.06
N GLY A 25 -8.52 -1.87 -7.05
CA GLY A 25 -7.59 -2.46 -6.12
C GLY A 25 -6.20 -1.86 -6.37
N ALA A 26 -5.46 -1.54 -5.32
CA ALA A 26 -4.06 -1.17 -5.39
C ALA A 26 -3.32 -2.29 -6.16
N SER A 27 -2.88 -2.00 -7.38
CA SER A 27 -2.00 -2.90 -8.11
C SER A 27 -0.63 -2.83 -7.43
N ALA A 28 -0.31 -3.86 -6.63
CA ALA A 28 1.07 -4.16 -6.34
C ALA A 28 1.69 -4.59 -7.69
N ASP A 29 2.67 -3.84 -8.15
CA ASP A 29 3.53 -4.31 -9.23
C ASP A 29 4.37 -5.45 -8.63
N ASP A 30 3.99 -6.69 -8.95
CA ASP A 30 4.41 -7.92 -8.25
C ASP A 30 5.90 -8.24 -8.44
N GLN A 31 6.63 -7.41 -9.20
CA GLN A 31 8.02 -7.63 -9.55
C GLN A 31 9.01 -7.01 -8.57
N ASP A 32 8.73 -5.85 -7.99
CA ASP A 32 9.65 -5.13 -7.08
C ASP A 32 9.28 -5.20 -5.60
N GLY A 33 8.09 -5.71 -5.28
CA GLY A 33 7.58 -5.82 -3.92
C GLY A 33 7.21 -4.48 -3.30
N ILE A 34 6.99 -3.42 -4.08
CA ILE A 34 6.64 -2.09 -3.59
C ILE A 34 5.13 -1.88 -3.61
N VAL A 35 4.56 -1.60 -2.44
CA VAL A 35 3.16 -1.19 -2.30
C VAL A 35 3.09 0.33 -2.15
N ARG A 36 2.21 0.97 -2.92
CA ARG A 36 1.97 2.41 -2.87
C ARG A 36 0.51 2.69 -2.51
N VAL A 37 0.30 3.45 -1.45
CA VAL A 37 -1.03 3.88 -0.99
C VAL A 37 -1.13 5.39 -1.14
N LYS A 38 -2.09 5.84 -1.95
CA LYS A 38 -2.34 7.26 -2.18
C LYS A 38 -2.91 7.90 -0.91
N SER A 39 -2.35 9.04 -0.49
CA SER A 39 -2.92 9.84 0.58
C SER A 39 -3.89 10.88 0.03
N ALA A 40 -5.00 11.08 0.75
CA ALA A 40 -5.93 12.18 0.54
C ALA A 40 -5.50 13.46 1.28
N TYR A 41 -4.41 13.40 2.05
CA TYR A 41 -3.97 14.46 2.96
C TYR A 41 -2.59 14.98 2.57
N PRO A 42 -2.25 16.25 2.95
CA PRO A 42 -0.90 16.78 2.82
C PRO A 42 0.11 15.98 3.63
N MET A 43 1.40 16.14 3.31
CA MET A 43 2.52 15.38 3.90
C MET A 43 2.49 15.34 5.43
N ALA A 44 2.42 16.50 6.10
CA ALA A 44 2.45 16.59 7.56
C ALA A 44 1.26 15.89 8.22
N GLU A 45 0.06 16.04 7.65
CA GLU A 45 -1.14 15.38 8.16
C GLU A 45 -1.09 13.87 7.92
N SER A 46 -0.59 13.43 6.77
CA SER A 46 -0.37 12.00 6.46
C SER A 46 0.53 11.35 7.50
N ILE A 47 1.67 11.97 7.80
CA ILE A 47 2.62 11.49 8.83
C ILE A 47 1.94 11.42 10.20
N ALA A 48 1.21 12.48 10.60
CA ALA A 48 0.53 12.52 11.89
C ALA A 48 -0.52 11.41 12.04
N ARG A 49 -1.32 11.16 11.02
CA ARG A 49 -2.34 10.08 10.99
C ARG A 49 -1.69 8.70 11.11
N LEU A 50 -0.66 8.43 10.32
CA LEU A 50 0.08 7.16 10.39
C LEU A 50 0.69 6.93 11.78
N LYS A 51 1.33 7.95 12.38
CA LYS A 51 1.89 7.85 13.74
C LYS A 51 0.81 7.61 14.81
N GLN A 52 -0.35 8.24 14.66
CA GLN A 52 -1.49 8.02 15.56
C GLN A 52 -2.00 6.58 15.45
N ASP A 53 -2.13 6.02 14.26
CA ASP A 53 -2.58 4.64 14.05
C ASP A 53 -1.56 3.62 14.55
N ILE A 54 -0.27 3.86 14.32
CA ILE A 54 0.82 3.03 14.85
C ILE A 54 0.72 2.98 16.39
N ALA A 55 0.59 4.14 17.03
CA ALA A 55 0.46 4.23 18.49
C ALA A 55 -0.83 3.56 19.00
N GLY A 56 -1.96 3.81 18.34
CA GLY A 56 -3.27 3.23 18.68
C GLY A 56 -3.31 1.71 18.61
N LYS A 57 -2.42 1.09 17.84
CA LYS A 57 -2.26 -0.37 17.75
C LYS A 57 -1.22 -0.94 18.71
N GLY A 58 -0.64 -0.12 19.59
CA GLY A 58 0.40 -0.54 20.52
C GLY A 58 1.71 -0.98 19.84
N ILE A 59 1.97 -0.48 18.63
CA ILE A 59 3.18 -0.79 17.86
C ILE A 59 4.29 0.16 18.30
N THR A 60 5.49 -0.36 18.49
CA THR A 60 6.65 0.45 18.87
C THR A 60 7.08 1.33 17.70
N PHE A 61 7.04 2.64 17.89
CA PHE A 61 7.63 3.61 16.97
C PHE A 61 9.09 3.81 17.34
N PHE A 62 10.02 3.57 16.42
CA PHE A 62 11.46 3.66 16.69
C PHE A 62 12.03 5.02 16.31
N MET A 63 11.78 5.47 15.07
CA MET A 63 12.31 6.75 14.58
C MET A 63 11.57 7.28 13.38
N GLU A 64 11.77 8.56 13.15
CA GLU A 64 11.38 9.29 11.94
C GLU A 64 12.64 9.89 11.33
N ILE A 65 12.82 9.71 10.03
CA ILE A 65 13.99 10.23 9.29
C ILE A 65 13.48 11.18 8.23
N ASP A 66 13.73 12.48 8.43
CA ASP A 66 13.46 13.51 7.41
C ASP A 66 14.55 13.47 6.35
N GLN A 67 14.27 12.74 5.27
CA GLN A 67 15.19 12.60 4.15
C GLN A 67 15.32 13.89 3.35
N THR A 68 14.28 14.74 3.33
CA THR A 68 14.34 16.06 2.68
C THR A 68 15.37 16.96 3.37
N LYS A 69 15.34 16.97 4.72
CA LYS A 69 16.34 17.71 5.49
C LYS A 69 17.74 17.18 5.26
N LEU A 70 17.94 15.85 5.28
CA LEU A 70 19.25 15.25 5.02
C LEU A 70 19.80 15.63 3.64
N ALA A 71 18.94 15.64 2.62
CA ALA A 71 19.32 16.09 1.29
C ALA A 71 19.70 17.57 1.26
N ALA A 72 18.92 18.44 1.92
CA ALA A 72 19.19 19.86 2.01
C ALA A 72 20.51 20.17 2.70
N ASP A 73 20.81 19.46 3.81
CA ASP A 73 22.08 19.57 4.53
C ASP A 73 23.29 19.18 3.65
N ALA A 74 23.07 18.31 2.65
CA ALA A 74 24.06 17.93 1.64
C ALA A 74 24.04 18.82 0.37
N GLY A 75 23.24 19.89 0.35
CA GLY A 75 23.09 20.77 -0.84
C GLY A 75 22.31 20.15 -2.00
N ILE A 76 21.53 19.09 -1.75
CA ILE A 76 20.74 18.36 -2.75
C ILE A 76 19.27 18.73 -2.61
N LYS A 77 18.60 19.04 -3.72
CA LYS A 77 17.16 19.27 -3.74
C LYS A 77 16.44 17.93 -3.86
N LEU A 78 15.58 17.62 -2.89
CA LEU A 78 14.74 16.45 -2.86
C LEU A 78 13.28 16.88 -2.66
N HIS A 79 12.32 16.19 -3.32
CA HIS A 79 10.90 16.31 -2.97
C HIS A 79 10.66 15.85 -1.53
N PRO A 80 9.57 16.35 -0.88
CA PRO A 80 9.26 15.95 0.49
C PRO A 80 9.27 14.43 0.66
N SER A 81 10.10 13.96 1.59
CA SER A 81 10.33 12.54 1.84
C SER A 81 10.68 12.30 3.29
N THR A 82 9.90 11.44 3.96
CA THR A 82 10.09 11.07 5.37
C THR A 82 9.93 9.57 5.54
N LEU A 83 10.90 8.92 6.18
CA LEU A 83 10.84 7.51 6.49
C LEU A 83 10.41 7.30 7.94
N LEU A 84 9.32 6.55 8.15
CA LEU A 84 8.84 6.11 9.45
C LEU A 84 9.32 4.69 9.71
N VAL A 85 9.95 4.46 10.86
CA VAL A 85 10.47 3.15 11.27
C VAL A 85 9.74 2.70 12.53
N PHE A 86 9.05 1.56 12.45
CA PHE A 86 8.25 1.04 13.55
C PHE A 86 8.13 -0.48 13.48
N GLY A 87 7.61 -1.12 14.52
CA GLY A 87 7.40 -2.56 14.51
C GLY A 87 6.83 -3.12 15.80
N ASN A 88 6.41 -4.38 15.71
CA ASN A 88 6.03 -5.19 16.86
C ASN A 88 7.13 -6.23 17.09
N PRO A 89 8.01 -6.07 18.10
CA PRO A 89 9.13 -7.00 18.32
C PRO A 89 8.70 -8.47 18.48
N PRO A 90 7.65 -8.82 19.24
CA PRO A 90 7.15 -10.20 19.32
C PRO A 90 6.78 -10.81 17.97
N LEU A 91 6.29 -10.02 17.00
CA LEU A 91 5.96 -10.50 15.67
C LEU A 91 7.19 -10.55 14.78
N GLY A 92 7.96 -9.48 14.72
CA GLY A 92 9.10 -9.35 13.79
C GLY A 92 10.24 -10.32 14.10
N THR A 93 10.50 -10.60 15.38
CA THR A 93 11.54 -11.57 15.76
C THR A 93 11.24 -12.98 15.29
N GLN A 94 9.96 -13.34 15.09
CA GLN A 94 9.60 -14.66 14.56
C GLN A 94 10.10 -14.87 13.12
N PHE A 95 10.18 -13.83 12.31
CA PHE A 95 10.76 -13.93 10.97
C PHE A 95 12.25 -14.21 11.05
N MET A 96 12.95 -13.53 11.97
CA MET A 96 14.41 -13.72 12.18
C MET A 96 14.74 -15.09 12.77
N THR A 97 13.84 -15.73 13.54
CA THR A 97 14.05 -17.11 14.00
C THR A 97 13.94 -18.13 12.85
N SER A 98 13.20 -17.81 11.79
CA SER A 98 13.14 -18.65 10.58
C SER A 98 14.32 -18.39 9.64
N ASN A 99 14.62 -17.12 9.37
CA ASN A 99 15.82 -16.71 8.62
C ASN A 99 16.42 -15.41 9.20
N PRO A 100 17.61 -15.46 9.81
CA PRO A 100 18.25 -14.28 10.42
C PRO A 100 18.41 -13.09 9.47
N ASN A 101 18.60 -13.34 8.15
CA ASN A 101 18.76 -12.27 7.16
C ASN A 101 17.47 -11.44 6.96
N SER A 102 16.31 -11.94 7.42
CA SER A 102 15.07 -11.16 7.38
C SER A 102 15.11 -9.90 8.26
N GLY A 103 16.08 -9.82 9.17
CA GLY A 103 16.38 -8.61 9.92
C GLY A 103 16.77 -7.39 9.06
N LEU A 104 17.13 -7.60 7.78
CA LEU A 104 17.33 -6.52 6.81
C LEU A 104 16.03 -5.79 6.47
N ASP A 105 14.88 -6.47 6.56
CA ASP A 105 13.55 -5.92 6.28
C ASP A 105 12.72 -5.68 7.56
N TRP A 106 13.36 -5.80 8.72
CA TRP A 106 12.80 -5.50 10.03
C TRP A 106 13.72 -4.54 10.80
N PRO A 107 13.22 -3.48 11.45
CA PRO A 107 11.80 -3.03 11.59
C PRO A 107 11.15 -2.59 10.27
N VAL A 108 9.81 -2.46 10.30
CA VAL A 108 9.03 -1.97 9.15
C VAL A 108 9.49 -0.56 8.80
N ARG A 109 9.65 -0.31 7.51
CA ARG A 109 9.97 0.98 6.93
C ARG A 109 8.82 1.43 6.06
N LEU A 110 8.19 2.54 6.43
CA LEU A 110 7.10 3.16 5.69
C LEU A 110 7.55 4.55 5.24
N LEU A 111 7.76 4.70 3.95
CA LEU A 111 8.14 5.97 3.34
C LEU A 111 6.87 6.79 3.06
N VAL A 112 6.85 8.04 3.50
CA VAL A 112 5.86 9.03 3.07
C VAL A 112 6.57 9.99 2.14
N VAL A 113 6.10 10.10 0.90
CA VAL A 113 6.78 10.84 -0.16
C VAL A 113 5.78 11.63 -1.00
N GLU A 114 6.17 12.84 -1.43
CA GLU A 114 5.43 13.65 -2.38
C GLU A 114 6.06 13.52 -3.76
N ASP A 115 5.23 13.23 -4.77
CA ASP A 115 5.69 13.14 -6.15
C ASP A 115 5.77 14.54 -6.84
N GLU A 116 6.25 14.57 -8.07
CA GLU A 116 6.40 15.80 -8.87
C GLU A 116 5.06 16.54 -9.12
N LYS A 117 3.93 15.87 -8.92
CA LYS A 117 2.59 16.45 -9.07
C LYS A 117 2.00 16.95 -7.75
N GLY A 118 2.77 16.88 -6.65
CA GLY A 118 2.32 17.22 -5.31
C GLY A 118 1.41 16.17 -4.68
N GLN A 119 1.35 14.94 -5.24
CA GLN A 119 0.59 13.85 -4.66
C GLN A 119 1.42 13.13 -3.61
N VAL A 120 0.85 12.98 -2.40
CA VAL A 120 1.46 12.26 -1.29
C VAL A 120 1.12 10.78 -1.35
N TRP A 121 2.13 9.94 -1.13
CA TRP A 121 2.06 8.49 -1.11
C TRP A 121 2.68 7.91 0.15
N ALA A 122 2.06 6.88 0.70
CA ALA A 122 2.71 5.98 1.65
C ALA A 122 3.21 4.75 0.89
N VAL A 123 4.48 4.42 1.06
CA VAL A 123 5.17 3.39 0.28
C VAL A 123 5.87 2.42 1.22
N TYR A 124 5.68 1.12 1.03
CA TYR A 124 6.30 0.09 1.86
C TYR A 124 6.55 -1.18 1.05
N THR A 125 7.37 -2.08 1.61
CA THR A 125 7.63 -3.37 0.99
C THR A 125 6.53 -4.38 1.35
N ASP A 126 5.99 -5.08 0.37
CA ASP A 126 5.01 -6.14 0.53
C ASP A 126 5.56 -7.29 1.40
N PHE A 127 4.79 -7.72 2.39
CA PHE A 127 5.24 -8.76 3.31
C PHE A 127 5.30 -10.14 2.66
N GLY A 128 4.48 -10.44 1.68
CA GLY A 128 4.59 -11.67 0.89
C GLY A 128 5.87 -11.69 0.05
N TRP A 129 6.26 -10.52 -0.50
CA TRP A 129 7.53 -10.38 -1.18
C TRP A 129 8.72 -10.59 -0.23
N ILE A 130 8.68 -10.02 1.00
CA ILE A 130 9.69 -10.25 2.04
C ILE A 130 9.80 -11.74 2.36
N ALA A 131 8.67 -12.44 2.51
CA ALA A 131 8.65 -13.89 2.75
C ALA A 131 9.37 -14.65 1.62
N ARG A 132 9.08 -14.32 0.36
CA ARG A 132 9.73 -14.93 -0.81
C ARG A 132 11.23 -14.61 -0.88
N ARG A 133 11.62 -13.34 -0.68
CA ARG A 133 13.01 -12.87 -0.65
C ARG A 133 13.86 -13.67 0.32
N HIS A 134 13.34 -13.89 1.53
CA HIS A 134 14.03 -14.60 2.60
C HIS A 134 13.74 -16.11 2.64
N ARG A 135 12.93 -16.62 1.69
CA ARG A 135 12.57 -18.05 1.59
C ARG A 135 11.94 -18.60 2.87
N ILE A 136 11.20 -17.78 3.60
CA ILE A 136 10.48 -18.17 4.82
C ILE A 136 9.15 -18.80 4.39
N LYS A 137 8.92 -20.07 4.83
CA LYS A 137 7.75 -20.87 4.46
C LYS A 137 6.97 -21.38 5.67
N ASP A 138 7.40 -21.07 6.86
CA ASP A 138 6.88 -21.59 8.14
C ASP A 138 6.29 -20.47 9.02
N ARG A 139 5.97 -19.30 8.42
CA ARG A 139 5.45 -18.11 9.10
C ARG A 139 4.31 -17.43 8.35
N ASP A 140 3.52 -18.18 7.57
CA ASP A 140 2.46 -17.62 6.71
C ASP A 140 1.43 -16.80 7.50
N ALA A 141 1.02 -17.30 8.69
CA ALA A 141 0.08 -16.59 9.56
C ALA A 141 0.65 -15.26 10.07
N GLN A 142 1.94 -15.22 10.40
CA GLN A 142 2.63 -14.02 10.87
C GLN A 142 2.80 -12.99 9.74
N PHE A 143 3.16 -13.43 8.53
CA PHE A 143 3.23 -12.56 7.36
C PHE A 143 1.85 -12.00 6.99
N LYS A 144 0.80 -12.83 7.05
CA LYS A 144 -0.58 -12.35 6.87
C LYS A 144 -0.94 -11.29 7.91
N MET A 145 -0.66 -11.54 9.18
CA MET A 145 -0.91 -10.58 10.26
C MET A 145 -0.18 -9.25 10.01
N ALA A 146 1.09 -9.29 9.61
CA ALA A 146 1.87 -8.09 9.29
C ALA A 146 1.26 -7.32 8.11
N SER A 147 0.81 -8.02 7.05
CA SER A 147 0.12 -7.44 5.90
C SER A 147 -1.19 -6.77 6.30
N ASP A 148 -2.01 -7.42 7.12
CA ASP A 148 -3.29 -6.87 7.59
C ASP A 148 -3.07 -5.61 8.46
N VAL A 149 -2.04 -5.62 9.30
CA VAL A 149 -1.69 -4.47 10.16
C VAL A 149 -1.25 -3.27 9.35
N ILE A 150 -0.32 -3.44 8.38
CA ILE A 150 0.15 -2.30 7.57
C ILE A 150 -0.98 -1.75 6.68
N ALA A 151 -1.83 -2.61 6.13
CA ALA A 151 -3.01 -2.19 5.37
C ALA A 151 -3.97 -1.36 6.24
N SER A 152 -4.20 -1.80 7.48
CA SER A 152 -5.02 -1.06 8.45
C SER A 152 -4.41 0.30 8.83
N ILE A 153 -3.09 0.39 9.02
CA ILE A 153 -2.39 1.66 9.29
C ILE A 153 -2.55 2.62 8.11
N THR A 154 -2.28 2.15 6.90
CA THR A 154 -2.32 2.99 5.70
C THR A 154 -3.73 3.35 5.25
N SER A 155 -4.76 2.61 5.69
CA SER A 155 -6.17 2.95 5.40
C SER A 155 -6.61 4.29 5.99
N SER A 156 -5.93 4.81 7.01
CA SER A 156 -6.17 6.15 7.59
C SER A 156 -5.87 7.30 6.63
N LEU A 157 -5.16 7.02 5.54
CA LEU A 157 -4.83 7.99 4.49
C LEU A 157 -5.95 8.18 3.46
N ALA A 158 -6.97 7.33 3.45
CA ALA A 158 -8.15 7.50 2.63
C ALA A 158 -9.12 8.54 3.22
N VAL A 159 -9.87 9.23 2.37
CA VAL A 159 -11.03 10.03 2.82
C VAL A 159 -12.08 9.07 3.37
N LYS A 160 -12.59 9.36 4.57
CA LYS A 160 -13.73 8.65 5.15
C LYS A 160 -15.02 9.20 4.59
#